data_db84f9d7478d76eb226e6954e0684324
#
_entry.id   db84f9d7478d76eb226e6954e0684324
#
_cell.length_a   1.000
_cell.length_b   1.000
_cell.length_c   1.000
_cell.angle_alpha   90.00
_cell.angle_beta   90.00
_cell.angle_gamma   90.00
#
_symmetry.space_group_name_H-M   'P 1'
#
loop_
_entity.id
_entity.type
_entity.pdbx_description
1 polymer ?
#
loop_
_entity_poly.entity_id
_entity_poly.type
_entity_poly.pdbx_seq_one_letter_code
_entity_poly.pdbx_strand_id
1 'polypeptide(L)'
;MIKKCYEQEAEKTIRDVLSCDGDLTIALVADSHLDNSASATVENIAAIDQAVQFDCCVHLGDFLAGEIGGRYAKLLLRQQLELFRTAVSSGRFFPVQGNHDACSGPYSERLWPESIGFLDAEQNVRRPAQKPYYYVDIAKEKVRLVFVCSYYYEHRGGGPVMIFGYEEDQIQWLQNEALALPSDWTVMLFSHDAPFSALLFDEETALAKNTITNGNQVFYALDQCRKQYGFDIAGWFIGHYHGDRIVTLFGIPFVITASETAYDPQLFDDDVRFWARTLGTQSEDLWDALVLKKSERRVYLKRFGAGEDRIVHY
;
A
#
# COMPACT_ATOMS: atom_id res chain seq x y z
N MET A 1 -21.24 10.42 9.37
CA MET A 1 -21.39 10.19 10.84
C MET A 1 -21.03 8.73 11.08
N ILE A 2 -20.06 8.45 11.95
CA ILE A 2 -19.62 7.08 12.24
C ILE A 2 -20.77 6.23 12.77
N LYS A 3 -20.84 4.95 12.36
CA LYS A 3 -21.85 4.02 12.89
C LYS A 3 -21.58 3.75 14.38
N LYS A 4 -22.66 3.57 15.18
CA LYS A 4 -22.58 3.37 16.64
C LYS A 4 -21.65 2.19 17.04
N CYS A 5 -21.60 1.13 16.25
CA CYS A 5 -20.74 -0.03 16.50
C CYS A 5 -19.23 0.31 16.44
N TYR A 6 -18.85 1.42 15.80
CA TYR A 6 -17.44 1.84 15.65
C TYR A 6 -17.02 2.95 16.62
N GLU A 7 -17.93 3.57 17.38
CA GLU A 7 -17.62 4.72 18.23
C GLU A 7 -16.49 4.43 19.22
N GLN A 8 -16.56 3.30 19.94
CA GLN A 8 -15.53 2.93 20.92
C GLN A 8 -14.17 2.63 20.26
N GLU A 9 -14.18 1.99 19.09
CA GLU A 9 -12.96 1.70 18.37
C GLU A 9 -12.32 2.97 17.81
N ALA A 10 -13.12 3.92 17.33
CA ALA A 10 -12.64 5.21 16.89
C ALA A 10 -11.99 6.01 18.04
N GLU A 11 -12.63 6.06 19.21
CA GLU A 11 -12.06 6.71 20.41
C GLU A 11 -10.74 6.06 20.84
N LYS A 12 -10.66 4.71 20.79
CA LYS A 12 -9.42 3.97 21.06
C LYS A 12 -8.34 4.34 20.05
N THR A 13 -8.64 4.25 18.77
CA THR A 13 -7.68 4.53 17.68
C THR A 13 -7.16 5.97 17.76
N ILE A 14 -8.04 6.96 17.95
CA ILE A 14 -7.63 8.36 18.13
C ILE A 14 -6.63 8.49 19.28
N ARG A 15 -6.99 7.98 20.47
CA ARG A 15 -6.11 8.05 21.66
C ARG A 15 -4.76 7.37 21.39
N ASP A 16 -4.78 6.18 20.82
CA ASP A 16 -3.60 5.34 20.62
C ASP A 16 -2.66 5.95 19.55
N VAL A 17 -3.20 6.54 18.48
CA VAL A 17 -2.42 7.27 17.46
C VAL A 17 -1.81 8.53 18.04
N LEU A 18 -2.59 9.37 18.72
CA LEU A 18 -2.09 10.61 19.31
C LEU A 18 -1.03 10.36 20.38
N SER A 19 -1.11 9.23 21.11
CA SER A 19 -0.13 8.85 22.12
C SER A 19 1.25 8.47 21.53
N CYS A 20 1.32 8.12 20.24
CA CYS A 20 2.58 7.79 19.58
C CYS A 20 3.47 9.03 19.35
N ASP A 21 2.87 10.23 19.23
CA ASP A 21 3.59 11.48 18.97
C ASP A 21 4.60 11.32 17.81
N GLY A 22 4.08 10.89 16.66
CA GLY A 22 4.89 10.51 15.49
C GLY A 22 5.24 11.67 14.57
N ASP A 23 6.19 11.43 13.67
CA ASP A 23 6.63 12.40 12.65
C ASP A 23 5.70 12.40 11.42
N LEU A 24 5.01 11.27 11.15
CA LEU A 24 4.11 11.10 10.01
C LEU A 24 2.98 10.13 10.36
N THR A 25 1.75 10.45 9.97
CA THR A 25 0.56 9.62 10.19
C THR A 25 -0.15 9.32 8.87
N ILE A 26 -0.43 8.03 8.61
CA ILE A 26 -1.06 7.56 7.36
C ILE A 26 -2.26 6.67 7.69
N ALA A 27 -3.41 6.91 7.05
CA ALA A 27 -4.47 5.92 7.00
C ALA A 27 -4.12 4.89 5.92
N LEU A 28 -3.85 3.64 6.30
CA LEU A 28 -3.38 2.57 5.41
C LEU A 28 -4.47 1.52 5.22
N VAL A 29 -4.89 1.31 3.98
CA VAL A 29 -5.96 0.38 3.57
C VAL A 29 -5.45 -0.54 2.47
N ALA A 30 -5.99 -1.76 2.36
CA ALA A 30 -5.66 -2.73 1.32
C ALA A 30 -6.88 -3.55 0.90
N ASP A 31 -6.94 -3.95 -0.37
CA ASP A 31 -7.77 -5.05 -0.86
C ASP A 31 -9.27 -4.85 -0.59
N SER A 32 -9.86 -3.77 -1.10
CA SER A 32 -11.29 -3.43 -0.92
C SER A 32 -12.24 -4.24 -1.81
N HIS A 33 -11.78 -4.74 -2.96
CA HIS A 33 -12.49 -5.63 -3.89
C HIS A 33 -13.93 -5.22 -4.24
N LEU A 34 -14.20 -3.91 -4.34
CA LEU A 34 -15.56 -3.37 -4.57
C LEU A 34 -16.57 -3.73 -3.47
N ASP A 35 -16.11 -4.12 -2.29
CA ASP A 35 -16.99 -4.38 -1.18
C ASP A 35 -17.72 -3.09 -0.74
N ASN A 36 -18.96 -3.25 -0.30
CA ASN A 36 -19.75 -2.16 0.27
C ASN A 36 -19.16 -1.62 1.58
N SER A 37 -18.26 -2.36 2.22
CA SER A 37 -17.53 -1.95 3.41
C SER A 37 -16.62 -0.74 3.16
N ALA A 38 -16.08 -0.56 1.95
CA ALA A 38 -15.21 0.56 1.61
C ALA A 38 -15.80 1.93 1.96
N SER A 39 -17.13 2.12 1.79
CA SER A 39 -17.80 3.34 2.24
C SER A 39 -17.73 3.52 3.75
N ALA A 40 -17.87 2.44 4.53
CA ALA A 40 -17.78 2.50 5.99
C ALA A 40 -16.36 2.80 6.44
N THR A 41 -15.36 2.18 5.80
CA THR A 41 -13.94 2.44 6.02
C THR A 41 -13.60 3.90 5.79
N VAL A 42 -14.01 4.48 4.67
CA VAL A 42 -13.80 5.91 4.38
C VAL A 42 -14.50 6.81 5.41
N GLU A 43 -15.75 6.49 5.82
CA GLU A 43 -16.44 7.24 6.88
C GLU A 43 -15.72 7.14 8.23
N ASN A 44 -15.19 5.97 8.58
CA ASN A 44 -14.46 5.74 9.83
C ASN A 44 -13.13 6.50 9.84
N ILE A 45 -12.35 6.43 8.74
CA ILE A 45 -11.12 7.21 8.58
C ILE A 45 -11.44 8.71 8.69
N ALA A 46 -12.45 9.21 7.98
CA ALA A 46 -12.82 10.63 8.00
C ALA A 46 -13.26 11.10 9.40
N ALA A 47 -13.91 10.26 10.18
CA ALA A 47 -14.30 10.59 11.55
C ALA A 47 -13.08 10.68 12.48
N ILE A 48 -12.12 9.77 12.33
CA ILE A 48 -10.87 9.76 13.11
C ILE A 48 -9.95 10.92 12.68
N ASP A 49 -9.93 11.24 11.40
CA ASP A 49 -9.14 12.32 10.81
C ASP A 49 -9.46 13.70 11.41
N GLN A 50 -10.70 13.91 11.87
CA GLN A 50 -11.08 15.15 12.56
C GLN A 50 -10.21 15.46 13.79
N ALA A 51 -9.70 14.42 14.44
CA ALA A 51 -8.87 14.55 15.65
C ALA A 51 -7.39 14.26 15.36
N VAL A 52 -7.10 13.25 14.55
CA VAL A 52 -5.74 12.78 14.25
C VAL A 52 -5.06 13.66 13.20
N GLN A 53 -5.80 14.14 12.19
CA GLN A 53 -5.30 14.90 11.05
C GLN A 53 -4.22 14.11 10.27
N PHE A 54 -4.61 12.99 9.67
CA PHE A 54 -3.72 12.18 8.86
C PHE A 54 -3.03 13.00 7.76
N ASP A 55 -1.73 12.81 7.60
CA ASP A 55 -0.95 13.45 6.53
C ASP A 55 -1.41 13.00 5.15
N CYS A 56 -1.83 11.74 5.02
CA CYS A 56 -2.40 11.17 3.81
C CYS A 56 -3.16 9.86 4.08
N CYS A 57 -3.91 9.41 3.07
CA CYS A 57 -4.44 8.07 2.96
C CYS A 57 -3.63 7.30 1.90
N VAL A 58 -3.25 6.06 2.19
CA VAL A 58 -2.61 5.13 1.24
C VAL A 58 -3.49 3.90 1.09
N HIS A 59 -3.72 3.47 -0.15
CA HIS A 59 -4.41 2.23 -0.45
C HIS A 59 -3.50 1.31 -1.26
N LEU A 60 -3.28 0.09 -0.77
CA LEU A 60 -2.29 -0.84 -1.29
C LEU A 60 -2.76 -1.66 -2.51
N GLY A 61 -3.87 -1.25 -3.17
CA GLY A 61 -4.36 -1.89 -4.39
C GLY A 61 -5.53 -2.83 -4.16
N ASP A 62 -5.97 -3.45 -5.27
CA ASP A 62 -7.16 -4.29 -5.33
C ASP A 62 -8.43 -3.56 -4.91
N PHE A 63 -8.69 -2.43 -5.60
CA PHE A 63 -9.96 -1.71 -5.51
C PHE A 63 -11.10 -2.46 -6.19
N LEU A 64 -10.78 -3.20 -7.26
CA LEU A 64 -11.73 -3.97 -8.06
C LEU A 64 -11.74 -5.44 -7.64
N ALA A 65 -12.84 -6.14 -7.94
CA ALA A 65 -12.96 -7.58 -7.72
C ALA A 65 -12.30 -8.45 -8.83
N GLY A 66 -11.65 -7.82 -9.82
CA GLY A 66 -11.00 -8.49 -10.96
C GLY A 66 -11.95 -8.83 -12.11
N GLU A 67 -11.37 -9.26 -13.24
CA GLU A 67 -12.06 -9.75 -14.45
C GLU A 67 -13.25 -8.93 -14.97
N ILE A 68 -13.23 -7.62 -14.74
CA ILE A 68 -14.27 -6.70 -15.16
C ILE A 68 -13.97 -6.16 -16.56
N GLY A 69 -14.98 -6.11 -17.44
CA GLY A 69 -14.82 -5.56 -18.79
C GLY A 69 -14.41 -4.08 -18.79
N GLY A 70 -13.46 -3.70 -19.64
CA GLY A 70 -12.70 -2.44 -19.61
C GLY A 70 -13.49 -1.15 -19.37
N ARG A 71 -14.70 -1.01 -19.96
CA ARG A 71 -15.54 0.18 -19.73
C ARG A 71 -16.06 0.26 -18.29
N TYR A 72 -16.50 -0.86 -17.74
CA TYR A 72 -17.00 -0.95 -16.38
C TYR A 72 -15.86 -0.83 -15.37
N ALA A 73 -14.74 -1.50 -15.62
CA ALA A 73 -13.55 -1.39 -14.78
C ALA A 73 -13.13 0.08 -14.60
N LYS A 74 -13.06 0.85 -15.69
CA LYS A 74 -12.72 2.28 -15.64
C LYS A 74 -13.69 3.10 -14.79
N LEU A 75 -15.00 2.86 -14.93
CA LEU A 75 -16.02 3.56 -14.15
C LEU A 75 -15.91 3.23 -12.66
N LEU A 76 -15.85 1.94 -12.34
CA LEU A 76 -15.82 1.46 -10.96
C LEU A 76 -14.51 1.87 -10.27
N LEU A 77 -13.35 1.70 -10.94
CA LEU A 77 -12.07 2.13 -10.40
C LEU A 77 -12.08 3.63 -10.08
N ARG A 78 -12.59 4.45 -11.01
CA ARG A 78 -12.73 5.88 -10.78
C ARG A 78 -13.60 6.20 -9.57
N GLN A 79 -14.73 5.50 -9.41
CA GLN A 79 -15.61 5.70 -8.25
C GLN A 79 -14.90 5.36 -6.94
N GLN A 80 -14.16 4.25 -6.89
CA GLN A 80 -13.40 3.86 -5.71
C GLN A 80 -12.27 4.86 -5.39
N LEU A 81 -11.48 5.26 -6.39
CA LEU A 81 -10.44 6.27 -6.19
C LEU A 81 -11.00 7.60 -5.68
N GLU A 82 -12.12 8.08 -6.24
CA GLU A 82 -12.78 9.31 -5.76
C GLU A 82 -13.32 9.15 -4.34
N LEU A 83 -13.84 7.98 -3.98
CA LEU A 83 -14.32 7.69 -2.63
C LEU A 83 -13.16 7.82 -1.61
N PHE A 84 -12.04 7.12 -1.84
CA PHE A 84 -10.89 7.17 -0.93
C PHE A 84 -10.19 8.53 -0.88
N ARG A 85 -10.29 9.36 -1.92
CA ARG A 85 -9.80 10.75 -1.88
C ARG A 85 -10.54 11.62 -0.86
N THR A 86 -11.71 11.20 -0.40
CA THR A 86 -12.46 11.90 0.65
C THR A 86 -12.17 11.40 2.05
N ALA A 87 -11.32 10.35 2.20
CA ALA A 87 -11.06 9.71 3.48
C ALA A 87 -10.34 10.63 4.47
N VAL A 88 -9.48 11.52 3.98
CA VAL A 88 -8.73 12.46 4.83
C VAL A 88 -8.95 13.91 4.40
N SER A 89 -9.00 14.81 5.37
CA SER A 89 -9.30 16.24 5.15
C SER A 89 -8.23 16.95 4.33
N SER A 90 -6.99 16.47 4.36
CA SER A 90 -5.91 16.96 3.51
C SER A 90 -6.16 16.69 2.02
N GLY A 91 -7.07 15.78 1.66
CA GLY A 91 -7.31 15.32 0.30
C GLY A 91 -6.15 14.56 -0.33
N ARG A 92 -5.08 14.28 0.42
CA ARG A 92 -3.88 13.59 -0.06
C ARG A 92 -4.11 12.08 -0.04
N PHE A 93 -4.26 11.51 -1.21
CA PHE A 93 -4.53 10.10 -1.41
C PHE A 93 -3.54 9.49 -2.40
N PHE A 94 -2.88 8.41 -2.00
CA PHE A 94 -1.81 7.76 -2.76
C PHE A 94 -2.10 6.27 -2.96
N PRO A 95 -2.68 5.88 -4.12
CA PRO A 95 -3.04 4.50 -4.40
C PRO A 95 -1.93 3.72 -5.09
N VAL A 96 -1.88 2.43 -4.82
CA VAL A 96 -1.08 1.42 -5.54
C VAL A 96 -1.98 0.61 -6.47
N GLN A 97 -1.46 0.13 -7.59
CA GLN A 97 -2.15 -0.82 -8.45
C GLN A 97 -2.13 -2.22 -7.85
N GLY A 98 -3.29 -2.86 -7.72
CA GLY A 98 -3.41 -4.28 -7.45
C GLY A 98 -3.59 -5.12 -8.72
N ASN A 99 -3.49 -6.45 -8.61
CA ASN A 99 -3.69 -7.34 -9.76
C ASN A 99 -5.15 -7.39 -10.22
N HIS A 100 -6.10 -7.17 -9.31
CA HIS A 100 -7.53 -7.07 -9.65
C HIS A 100 -7.90 -5.70 -10.25
N ASP A 101 -7.04 -4.70 -10.18
CA ASP A 101 -7.27 -3.38 -10.79
C ASP A 101 -7.00 -3.36 -12.31
N ALA A 102 -6.67 -4.50 -12.88
CA ALA A 102 -6.58 -4.71 -14.32
C ALA A 102 -7.98 -4.93 -14.92
N CYS A 103 -8.10 -4.69 -16.21
CA CYS A 103 -9.27 -5.07 -16.98
C CYS A 103 -8.90 -6.00 -18.13
N SER A 104 -9.87 -6.72 -18.69
CA SER A 104 -9.66 -7.51 -19.88
C SER A 104 -9.55 -6.64 -21.13
N GLY A 105 -8.72 -7.10 -22.09
CA GLY A 105 -8.62 -6.52 -23.44
C GLY A 105 -7.55 -5.44 -23.59
N PRO A 106 -7.52 -4.75 -24.74
CA PRO A 106 -6.41 -3.88 -25.15
C PRO A 106 -6.27 -2.59 -24.32
N TYR A 107 -7.20 -2.35 -23.40
CA TYR A 107 -7.19 -1.17 -22.52
C TYR A 107 -6.51 -1.43 -21.18
N SER A 108 -6.16 -2.67 -20.88
CA SER A 108 -5.67 -3.10 -19.55
C SER A 108 -4.42 -2.34 -19.12
N GLU A 109 -3.43 -2.19 -19.99
CA GLU A 109 -2.17 -1.51 -19.69
C GLU A 109 -2.31 0.00 -19.42
N ARG A 110 -3.41 0.62 -19.90
CA ARG A 110 -3.65 2.06 -19.78
C ARG A 110 -4.61 2.42 -18.66
N LEU A 111 -5.40 1.46 -18.20
CA LEU A 111 -6.45 1.71 -17.23
C LEU A 111 -5.91 2.39 -15.97
N TRP A 112 -4.91 1.79 -15.35
CA TRP A 112 -4.35 2.30 -14.11
C TRP A 112 -3.61 3.63 -14.28
N PRO A 113 -2.62 3.77 -15.19
CA PRO A 113 -1.91 5.04 -15.37
C PRO A 113 -2.82 6.22 -15.68
N GLU A 114 -3.90 6.01 -16.47
CA GLU A 114 -4.89 7.05 -16.74
C GLU A 114 -5.75 7.38 -15.52
N SER A 115 -6.10 6.37 -14.71
CA SER A 115 -6.98 6.55 -13.56
C SER A 115 -6.32 7.34 -12.43
N ILE A 116 -5.02 7.20 -12.25
CA ILE A 116 -4.22 7.94 -11.26
C ILE A 116 -3.64 9.27 -11.79
N GLY A 117 -4.08 9.73 -12.96
CA GLY A 117 -3.61 10.99 -13.57
C GLY A 117 -3.82 12.24 -12.72
N PHE A 118 -4.71 12.20 -11.72
CA PHE A 118 -4.89 13.28 -10.75
C PHE A 118 -3.62 13.56 -9.92
N LEU A 119 -2.74 12.57 -9.75
CA LEU A 119 -1.47 12.73 -9.04
C LEU A 119 -0.51 13.69 -9.74
N ASP A 120 -0.64 13.89 -11.05
CA ASP A 120 0.23 14.77 -11.83
C ASP A 120 0.04 16.26 -11.45
N ALA A 121 -1.07 16.58 -10.77
CA ALA A 121 -1.35 17.94 -10.27
C ALA A 121 -0.82 18.17 -8.84
N GLU A 122 -0.39 17.14 -8.14
CA GLU A 122 0.11 17.21 -6.76
C GLU A 122 1.56 17.70 -6.73
N GLN A 123 1.81 18.83 -6.02
CA GLN A 123 3.12 19.49 -6.04
C GLN A 123 4.30 18.63 -5.57
N ASN A 124 4.06 17.76 -4.60
CA ASN A 124 5.09 16.93 -3.97
C ASN A 124 5.21 15.54 -4.59
N VAL A 125 4.40 15.23 -5.59
CA VAL A 125 4.45 13.97 -6.33
C VAL A 125 5.44 14.09 -7.49
N ARG A 126 6.23 13.06 -7.68
CA ARG A 126 7.09 12.87 -8.85
C ARG A 126 6.75 11.54 -9.50
N ARG A 127 6.07 11.63 -10.62
CA ARG A 127 5.60 10.50 -11.41
C ARG A 127 6.12 10.62 -12.84
N PRO A 128 6.86 9.64 -13.36
CA PRO A 128 7.19 9.62 -14.78
C PRO A 128 5.92 9.57 -15.62
N ALA A 129 5.91 10.27 -16.74
CA ALA A 129 4.71 10.46 -17.55
C ALA A 129 4.02 9.12 -17.86
N GLN A 130 2.75 9.01 -17.48
CA GLN A 130 1.90 7.85 -17.70
C GLN A 130 2.42 6.53 -17.11
N LYS A 131 3.35 6.55 -16.14
CA LYS A 131 3.79 5.34 -15.44
C LYS A 131 2.92 5.06 -14.21
N PRO A 132 2.80 3.80 -13.79
CA PRO A 132 1.99 3.39 -12.62
C PRO A 132 2.71 3.60 -11.28
N TYR A 133 3.96 4.03 -11.29
CA TYR A 133 4.82 4.21 -10.11
C TYR A 133 5.23 5.68 -9.94
N TYR A 134 5.48 6.07 -8.70
CA TYR A 134 5.78 7.46 -8.34
C TYR A 134 6.38 7.54 -6.93
N TYR A 135 6.88 8.71 -6.54
CA TYR A 135 7.20 9.00 -5.15
C TYR A 135 6.60 10.33 -4.69
N VAL A 136 6.53 10.48 -3.37
CA VAL A 136 6.03 11.68 -2.69
C VAL A 136 7.02 12.10 -1.62
N ASP A 137 7.40 13.38 -1.62
CA ASP A 137 8.27 13.95 -0.58
C ASP A 137 7.45 14.63 0.51
N ILE A 138 7.64 14.18 1.75
CA ILE A 138 7.23 14.87 2.95
C ILE A 138 8.47 15.61 3.47
N ALA A 139 8.78 16.72 2.80
CA ALA A 139 10.07 17.39 2.93
C ALA A 139 10.38 17.89 4.36
N LYS A 140 9.35 18.35 5.09
CA LYS A 140 9.50 18.81 6.47
C LYS A 140 10.03 17.70 7.38
N GLU A 141 9.51 16.48 7.22
CA GLU A 141 9.86 15.34 8.04
C GLU A 141 11.03 14.53 7.44
N LYS A 142 11.52 14.92 6.25
CA LYS A 142 12.54 14.19 5.48
C LYS A 142 12.16 12.73 5.29
N VAL A 143 10.93 12.51 4.83
CA VAL A 143 10.39 11.18 4.50
C VAL A 143 10.02 11.15 3.04
N ARG A 144 10.41 10.09 2.34
CA ARG A 144 9.96 9.78 0.98
C ARG A 144 9.09 8.55 0.99
N LEU A 145 7.87 8.69 0.48
CA LEU A 145 6.97 7.59 0.20
C LEU A 145 7.19 7.16 -1.25
N VAL A 146 7.60 5.91 -1.47
CA VAL A 146 7.89 5.37 -2.81
C VAL A 146 6.86 4.31 -3.14
N PHE A 147 6.10 4.56 -4.21
CA PHE A 147 5.05 3.68 -4.69
C PHE A 147 5.54 2.95 -5.92
N VAL A 148 5.68 1.64 -5.82
CA VAL A 148 6.16 0.78 -6.92
C VAL A 148 5.02 -0.09 -7.44
N CYS A 149 5.02 -0.34 -8.75
CA CYS A 149 4.04 -1.20 -9.38
C CYS A 149 4.64 -2.59 -9.56
N SER A 150 3.99 -3.61 -9.00
CA SER A 150 4.41 -5.01 -9.10
C SER A 150 3.89 -5.70 -10.36
N TYR A 151 3.36 -4.93 -11.31
CA TYR A 151 2.74 -5.44 -12.54
C TYR A 151 3.15 -4.61 -13.73
N TYR A 152 3.37 -5.29 -14.87
CA TYR A 152 3.57 -4.65 -16.17
C TYR A 152 2.91 -5.47 -17.27
N TYR A 153 2.90 -4.99 -18.50
CA TYR A 153 2.23 -5.66 -19.59
C TYR A 153 3.21 -5.99 -20.72
N GLU A 154 3.13 -7.24 -21.21
CA GLU A 154 3.82 -7.66 -22.42
C GLU A 154 2.80 -7.87 -23.56
N HIS A 155 3.14 -7.45 -24.76
CA HIS A 155 2.33 -7.73 -25.94
C HIS A 155 2.65 -9.11 -26.50
N ARG A 156 1.74 -10.05 -26.34
CA ARG A 156 1.79 -11.39 -26.90
C ARG A 156 0.65 -11.56 -27.88
N GLY A 157 0.79 -12.37 -28.93
CA GLY A 157 -0.05 -12.52 -30.13
C GLY A 157 -1.58 -12.34 -30.04
N GLY A 158 -2.16 -12.13 -28.86
CA GLY A 158 -3.58 -11.84 -28.61
C GLY A 158 -3.84 -10.51 -27.91
N GLY A 159 -2.82 -9.72 -27.60
CA GLY A 159 -2.94 -8.45 -26.88
C GLY A 159 -2.04 -8.35 -25.65
N PRO A 160 -2.24 -7.32 -24.80
CA PRO A 160 -1.47 -7.14 -23.58
C PRO A 160 -1.80 -8.25 -22.56
N VAL A 161 -0.75 -8.81 -22.00
CA VAL A 161 -0.79 -9.81 -20.91
C VAL A 161 -0.11 -9.21 -19.70
N MET A 162 -0.79 -9.21 -18.57
CA MET A 162 -0.20 -8.74 -17.30
C MET A 162 0.84 -9.73 -16.81
N ILE A 163 1.98 -9.20 -16.44
CA ILE A 163 3.11 -9.95 -15.87
C ILE A 163 3.31 -9.48 -14.42
N PHE A 164 3.40 -10.43 -13.51
CA PHE A 164 3.81 -10.16 -12.13
C PHE A 164 5.31 -9.89 -12.10
N GLY A 165 5.67 -8.66 -11.79
CA GLY A 165 7.06 -8.23 -11.80
C GLY A 165 7.23 -6.73 -12.02
N TYR A 166 8.48 -6.36 -12.28
CA TYR A 166 8.90 -4.97 -12.41
C TYR A 166 9.51 -4.69 -13.78
N GLU A 167 9.06 -3.62 -14.43
CA GLU A 167 9.70 -3.13 -15.66
C GLU A 167 11.13 -2.67 -15.42
N GLU A 168 11.99 -2.87 -16.39
CA GLU A 168 13.38 -2.38 -16.35
C GLU A 168 13.42 -0.84 -16.18
N ASP A 169 12.54 -0.11 -16.85
CA ASP A 169 12.41 1.34 -16.69
C ASP A 169 12.13 1.75 -15.25
N GLN A 170 11.31 0.97 -14.53
CA GLN A 170 11.01 1.23 -13.13
C GLN A 170 12.23 1.01 -12.23
N ILE A 171 13.02 -0.03 -12.51
CA ILE A 171 14.26 -0.32 -11.78
C ILE A 171 15.26 0.81 -11.98
N GLN A 172 15.43 1.28 -13.21
CA GLN A 172 16.31 2.41 -13.53
C GLN A 172 15.82 3.71 -12.87
N TRP A 173 14.51 3.96 -12.87
CA TRP A 173 13.93 5.10 -12.19
C TRP A 173 14.15 5.04 -10.67
N LEU A 174 14.00 3.86 -10.05
CA LEU A 174 14.30 3.68 -8.62
C LEU A 174 15.75 4.07 -8.32
N GLN A 175 16.72 3.58 -9.11
CA GLN A 175 18.14 3.82 -8.89
C GLN A 175 18.54 5.27 -9.13
N ASN A 176 18.04 5.88 -10.20
CA ASN A 176 18.55 7.15 -10.69
C ASN A 176 17.75 8.37 -10.15
N GLU A 177 16.54 8.14 -9.66
CA GLU A 177 15.65 9.22 -9.23
C GLU A 177 15.01 8.97 -7.85
N ALA A 178 14.20 7.90 -7.72
CA ALA A 178 13.38 7.72 -6.54
C ALA A 178 14.19 7.45 -5.26
N LEU A 179 15.34 6.78 -5.37
CA LEU A 179 16.20 6.44 -4.24
C LEU A 179 17.50 7.26 -4.18
N ALA A 180 17.66 8.24 -5.06
CA ALA A 180 18.77 9.20 -5.02
C ALA A 180 18.43 10.33 -4.04
N LEU A 181 18.66 10.14 -2.75
CA LEU A 181 18.29 11.09 -1.69
C LEU A 181 19.34 11.13 -0.55
N PRO A 182 19.38 12.22 0.23
CA PRO A 182 20.35 12.38 1.32
C PRO A 182 20.20 11.35 2.43
N SER A 183 21.27 11.09 3.17
CA SER A 183 21.34 10.08 4.23
C SER A 183 20.47 10.35 5.45
N ASP A 184 20.01 11.58 5.63
CA ASP A 184 19.13 11.97 6.74
C ASP A 184 17.64 11.80 6.41
N TRP A 185 17.35 11.19 5.25
CA TRP A 185 15.99 10.84 4.85
C TRP A 185 15.62 9.42 5.27
N THR A 186 14.32 9.21 5.42
CA THR A 186 13.71 7.90 5.64
C THR A 186 12.81 7.55 4.46
N VAL A 187 12.94 6.35 3.95
CA VAL A 187 12.13 5.82 2.84
C VAL A 187 11.09 4.84 3.39
N MET A 188 9.87 4.95 2.90
CA MET A 188 8.80 3.97 3.07
C MET A 188 8.37 3.51 1.68
N LEU A 189 8.37 2.19 1.43
CA LEU A 189 7.95 1.63 0.16
C LEU A 189 6.53 1.05 0.27
N PHE A 190 5.77 1.20 -0.81
CA PHE A 190 4.39 0.71 -0.93
C PHE A 190 4.24 0.00 -2.26
N SER A 191 3.73 -1.23 -2.23
CA SER A 191 3.34 -1.99 -3.41
C SER A 191 2.14 -2.87 -3.08
N HIS A 192 1.48 -3.42 -4.09
CA HIS A 192 0.44 -4.40 -3.82
C HIS A 192 1.06 -5.75 -3.51
N ASP A 193 1.99 -6.23 -4.35
CA ASP A 193 2.69 -7.49 -4.14
C ASP A 193 4.16 -7.25 -3.74
N ALA A 194 4.77 -8.25 -3.10
CA ALA A 194 6.17 -8.20 -2.70
C ALA A 194 7.11 -8.36 -3.89
N PRO A 195 8.38 -7.91 -3.75
CA PRO A 195 9.39 -8.20 -4.77
C PRO A 195 9.78 -9.68 -4.84
N PHE A 196 9.40 -10.48 -3.85
CA PHE A 196 9.64 -11.91 -3.78
C PHE A 196 8.32 -12.67 -3.77
N SER A 197 8.17 -13.70 -4.61
CA SER A 197 6.94 -14.46 -4.83
C SER A 197 6.42 -15.22 -3.61
N ALA A 198 7.25 -15.33 -2.62
CA ALA A 198 6.88 -15.91 -1.37
C ALA A 198 7.51 -15.03 -0.31
N LEU A 199 6.74 -14.34 0.47
CA LEU A 199 7.21 -13.60 1.66
C LEU A 199 7.66 -14.57 2.73
N LEU A 200 8.57 -15.45 2.32
CA LEU A 200 8.80 -16.71 2.93
C LEU A 200 10.04 -16.60 3.73
N PHE A 201 10.05 -17.08 4.71
CA PHE A 201 10.75 -17.90 5.64
C PHE A 201 12.19 -17.44 5.93
N ASP A 202 13.01 -17.20 4.92
CA ASP A 202 14.42 -16.81 5.03
C ASP A 202 14.94 -16.21 3.72
N GLU A 203 16.06 -15.51 3.83
CA GLU A 203 16.67 -14.76 2.73
C GLU A 203 17.11 -15.66 1.57
N GLU A 204 17.63 -16.86 1.87
CA GLU A 204 18.07 -17.81 0.86
C GLU A 204 16.90 -18.32 0.03
N THR A 205 15.82 -18.69 0.69
CA THR A 205 14.58 -19.15 0.04
C THR A 205 13.94 -18.03 -0.81
N ALA A 206 13.87 -16.81 -0.30
CA ALA A 206 13.33 -15.66 -1.02
C ALA A 206 14.08 -15.40 -2.34
N LEU A 207 15.40 -15.45 -2.33
CA LEU A 207 16.21 -15.26 -3.54
C LEU A 207 16.16 -16.47 -4.49
N ALA A 208 16.15 -17.71 -3.97
CA ALA A 208 16.22 -18.92 -4.78
C ALA A 208 14.90 -19.30 -5.45
N LYS A 209 13.76 -18.99 -4.82
CA LYS A 209 12.43 -19.36 -5.30
C LYS A 209 11.62 -18.19 -5.87
N ASN A 210 12.26 -17.07 -6.12
CA ASN A 210 11.57 -15.90 -6.63
C ASN A 210 11.03 -16.12 -8.05
N THR A 211 9.71 -16.11 -8.19
CA THR A 211 9.00 -16.21 -9.47
C THR A 211 8.51 -14.85 -9.99
N ILE A 212 8.64 -13.78 -9.20
CA ILE A 212 8.33 -12.41 -9.63
C ILE A 212 9.40 -11.93 -10.60
N THR A 213 9.01 -11.55 -11.79
CA THR A 213 9.94 -11.08 -12.82
C THR A 213 10.67 -9.82 -12.33
N ASN A 214 11.99 -9.85 -12.37
CA ASN A 214 12.89 -8.76 -11.93
C ASN A 214 12.79 -8.39 -10.44
N GLY A 215 12.12 -9.18 -9.59
CA GLY A 215 12.00 -8.89 -8.17
C GLY A 215 13.35 -8.79 -7.45
N ASN A 216 14.27 -9.72 -7.72
CA ASN A 216 15.63 -9.65 -7.19
C ASN A 216 16.36 -8.38 -7.63
N GLN A 217 16.14 -7.91 -8.86
CA GLN A 217 16.79 -6.70 -9.39
C GLN A 217 16.29 -5.44 -8.67
N VAL A 218 14.97 -5.34 -8.41
CA VAL A 218 14.41 -4.25 -7.60
C VAL A 218 15.02 -4.24 -6.20
N PHE A 219 15.13 -5.40 -5.58
CA PHE A 219 15.74 -5.52 -4.27
C PHE A 219 17.21 -5.11 -4.28
N TYR A 220 18.01 -5.57 -5.26
CA TYR A 220 19.39 -5.17 -5.39
C TYR A 220 19.54 -3.66 -5.66
N ALA A 221 18.68 -3.07 -6.49
CA ALA A 221 18.67 -1.64 -6.72
C ALA A 221 18.44 -0.86 -5.42
N LEU A 222 17.47 -1.27 -4.60
CA LEU A 222 17.19 -0.67 -3.30
C LEU A 222 18.38 -0.81 -2.34
N ASP A 223 18.95 -2.00 -2.21
CA ASP A 223 20.08 -2.26 -1.31
C ASP A 223 21.34 -1.48 -1.72
N GLN A 224 21.63 -1.40 -3.02
CA GLN A 224 22.74 -0.60 -3.55
C GLN A 224 22.54 0.89 -3.26
N CYS A 225 21.35 1.44 -3.52
CA CYS A 225 21.07 2.85 -3.23
C CYS A 225 21.16 3.15 -1.73
N ARG A 226 20.61 2.28 -0.88
CA ARG A 226 20.72 2.43 0.58
C ARG A 226 22.19 2.47 1.03
N LYS A 227 23.02 1.58 0.51
CA LYS A 227 24.47 1.55 0.82
C LYS A 227 25.21 2.78 0.29
N GLN A 228 24.84 3.25 -0.89
CA GLN A 228 25.48 4.40 -1.53
C GLN A 228 25.12 5.73 -0.84
N TYR A 229 23.86 5.93 -0.52
CA TYR A 229 23.32 7.22 -0.02
C TYR A 229 23.12 7.25 1.49
N GLY A 230 22.98 6.11 2.15
CA GLY A 230 22.93 6.00 3.60
C GLY A 230 21.58 6.33 4.23
N PHE A 231 20.49 6.38 3.47
CA PHE A 231 19.14 6.63 4.01
C PHE A 231 18.59 5.41 4.76
N ASP A 232 17.64 5.65 5.66
CA ASP A 232 16.93 4.59 6.36
C ASP A 232 15.73 4.09 5.56
N ILE A 233 15.39 2.79 5.73
CA ILE A 233 14.16 2.19 5.17
C ILE A 233 13.28 1.77 6.34
N ALA A 234 12.16 2.47 6.54
CA ALA A 234 11.23 2.21 7.64
C ALA A 234 10.32 1.00 7.40
N GLY A 235 10.18 0.57 6.15
CA GLY A 235 9.44 -0.63 5.81
C GLY A 235 8.98 -0.65 4.35
N TRP A 236 8.60 -1.86 3.91
CA TRP A 236 7.91 -2.09 2.65
C TRP A 236 6.52 -2.66 2.92
N PHE A 237 5.48 -1.87 2.67
CA PHE A 237 4.08 -2.15 2.99
C PHE A 237 3.36 -2.75 1.80
N ILE A 238 2.61 -3.84 2.02
CA ILE A 238 2.13 -4.76 0.99
C ILE A 238 0.70 -5.20 1.31
N GLY A 239 -0.17 -5.29 0.29
CA GLY A 239 -1.50 -5.91 0.34
C GLY A 239 -1.49 -7.35 -0.15
N HIS A 240 -2.43 -7.70 -1.03
CA HIS A 240 -2.50 -8.94 -1.83
C HIS A 240 -2.77 -10.24 -1.04
N TYR A 241 -2.18 -10.41 0.13
CA TYR A 241 -2.26 -11.67 0.89
C TYR A 241 -3.44 -11.73 1.86
N HIS A 242 -4.20 -10.65 1.98
CA HIS A 242 -5.43 -10.50 2.77
C HIS A 242 -5.29 -10.78 4.28
N GLY A 243 -4.09 -11.00 4.77
CA GLY A 243 -3.82 -11.23 6.19
C GLY A 243 -2.63 -10.44 6.68
N ASP A 244 -2.32 -10.51 7.96
CA ASP A 244 -1.21 -9.78 8.58
C ASP A 244 0.04 -10.63 8.72
N ARG A 245 1.19 -10.04 8.35
CA ARG A 245 2.50 -10.59 8.62
C ARG A 245 3.55 -9.51 8.64
N ILE A 246 4.57 -9.66 9.47
CA ILE A 246 5.80 -8.87 9.40
C ILE A 246 6.99 -9.83 9.30
N VAL A 247 7.82 -9.64 8.29
CA VAL A 247 9.06 -10.37 8.13
C VAL A 247 10.19 -9.41 7.80
N THR A 248 11.36 -9.60 8.39
CA THR A 248 12.54 -8.79 8.07
C THR A 248 13.49 -9.63 7.20
N LEU A 249 13.73 -9.18 5.97
CA LEU A 249 14.69 -9.79 5.06
C LEU A 249 15.74 -8.73 4.69
N PHE A 250 17.00 -9.10 4.77
CA PHE A 250 18.14 -8.22 4.43
C PHE A 250 18.13 -6.88 5.20
N GLY A 251 17.60 -6.91 6.42
CA GLY A 251 17.45 -5.72 7.25
C GLY A 251 16.39 -4.72 6.76
N ILE A 252 15.43 -5.18 5.95
CA ILE A 252 14.26 -4.42 5.50
C ILE A 252 13.01 -5.10 6.04
N PRO A 253 12.17 -4.38 6.83
CA PRO A 253 10.89 -4.90 7.25
C PRO A 253 9.90 -4.94 6.08
N PHE A 254 9.36 -6.11 5.76
CA PHE A 254 8.21 -6.30 4.88
C PHE A 254 6.96 -6.47 5.73
N VAL A 255 5.97 -5.66 5.48
CA VAL A 255 4.73 -5.57 6.28
C VAL A 255 3.56 -5.90 5.39
N ILE A 256 3.02 -7.10 5.53
CA ILE A 256 1.78 -7.50 4.88
C ILE A 256 0.62 -6.95 5.72
N THR A 257 -0.34 -6.36 5.04
CA THR A 257 -1.51 -5.72 5.63
C THR A 257 -2.75 -6.53 5.25
N ALA A 258 -3.57 -6.85 6.25
CA ALA A 258 -4.80 -7.57 6.03
C ALA A 258 -5.80 -6.76 5.19
N SER A 259 -6.64 -7.49 4.45
CA SER A 259 -7.69 -6.95 3.58
C SER A 259 -8.73 -6.15 4.36
N GLU A 260 -9.17 -5.03 3.81
CA GLU A 260 -10.36 -4.30 4.27
C GLU A 260 -11.61 -5.18 4.11
N THR A 261 -11.72 -5.88 3.00
CA THR A 261 -12.80 -6.84 2.75
C THR A 261 -12.68 -8.09 3.63
N ALA A 262 -13.78 -8.56 4.18
CA ALA A 262 -13.84 -9.84 4.87
C ALA A 262 -13.61 -11.00 3.88
N TYR A 263 -12.61 -11.82 4.15
CA TYR A 263 -12.21 -12.92 3.27
C TYR A 263 -12.25 -14.27 3.98
N ASP A 264 -12.48 -15.37 3.22
CA ASP A 264 -12.46 -16.72 3.78
C ASP A 264 -11.00 -17.19 3.96
N PRO A 265 -10.55 -17.44 5.20
CA PRO A 265 -9.17 -17.84 5.48
C PRO A 265 -8.77 -19.19 4.89
N GLN A 266 -9.71 -19.98 4.38
CA GLN A 266 -9.41 -21.31 3.79
C GLN A 266 -8.71 -21.23 2.43
N LEU A 267 -8.58 -20.06 1.84
CA LEU A 267 -8.02 -19.86 0.50
C LEU A 267 -6.52 -19.54 0.50
N PHE A 268 -5.88 -19.33 1.66
CA PHE A 268 -4.52 -18.80 1.75
C PHE A 268 -3.61 -19.60 2.66
N ASP A 269 -2.31 -19.35 2.50
CA ASP A 269 -1.21 -20.02 3.15
C ASP A 269 -1.21 -19.83 4.68
N ASP A 270 -0.81 -20.85 5.45
CA ASP A 270 -0.78 -20.88 6.93
C ASP A 270 0.12 -19.81 7.58
N ASP A 271 0.91 -19.09 6.77
CA ASP A 271 1.91 -18.14 7.27
C ASP A 271 1.40 -16.70 7.47
N VAL A 272 0.17 -16.42 7.06
CA VAL A 272 -0.46 -15.10 7.17
C VAL A 272 -1.59 -15.18 8.19
N ARG A 273 -1.64 -14.23 9.12
CA ARG A 273 -2.67 -14.22 10.15
C ARG A 273 -3.95 -13.55 9.64
N PHE A 274 -5.00 -14.34 9.50
CA PHE A 274 -6.34 -13.88 9.16
C PHE A 274 -7.14 -13.53 10.41
N TRP A 275 -8.09 -12.59 10.25
CA TRP A 275 -8.90 -12.10 11.33
C TRP A 275 -10.38 -12.43 11.10
N ALA A 276 -11.04 -12.98 12.12
CA ALA A 276 -12.48 -13.22 12.06
C ALA A 276 -13.24 -11.89 11.96
N ARG A 277 -14.17 -11.83 11.02
CA ARG A 277 -14.97 -10.65 10.73
C ARG A 277 -16.44 -10.94 11.05
N THR A 278 -17.13 -10.00 11.66
CA THR A 278 -18.53 -10.13 12.01
C THR A 278 -19.28 -8.88 11.56
N LEU A 279 -20.16 -9.04 10.57
CA LEU A 279 -20.98 -7.96 10.02
C LEU A 279 -21.82 -7.28 11.10
N GLY A 280 -21.94 -5.96 11.04
CA GLY A 280 -22.68 -5.14 12.00
C GLY A 280 -21.97 -4.93 13.33
N THR A 281 -20.72 -5.36 13.47
CA THR A 281 -19.88 -5.12 14.66
C THR A 281 -18.64 -4.30 14.29
N GLN A 282 -17.88 -3.89 15.29
CA GLN A 282 -16.60 -3.19 15.06
C GLN A 282 -15.60 -4.00 14.24
N SER A 283 -15.68 -5.35 14.28
CA SER A 283 -14.79 -6.22 13.53
C SER A 283 -15.20 -6.40 12.05
N GLU A 284 -16.28 -5.77 11.60
CA GLU A 284 -16.64 -5.72 10.18
C GLU A 284 -15.58 -4.97 9.35
N ASP A 285 -15.06 -3.87 9.89
CA ASP A 285 -14.02 -3.04 9.25
C ASP A 285 -12.61 -3.45 9.66
N LEU A 286 -11.61 -3.14 8.82
CA LEU A 286 -10.20 -3.36 9.10
C LEU A 286 -9.32 -2.44 8.26
N TRP A 287 -8.51 -1.64 8.95
CA TRP A 287 -7.44 -0.84 8.36
C TRP A 287 -6.43 -0.45 9.44
N ASP A 288 -5.31 0.13 9.07
CA ASP A 288 -4.26 0.56 10.01
C ASP A 288 -4.09 2.08 10.00
N ALA A 289 -4.08 2.69 11.18
CA ALA A 289 -3.48 4.00 11.35
C ALA A 289 -1.96 3.81 11.58
N LEU A 290 -1.19 4.07 10.55
CA LEU A 290 0.26 3.96 10.56
C LEU A 290 0.87 5.24 11.10
N VAL A 291 1.77 5.12 12.09
CA VAL A 291 2.51 6.25 12.69
C VAL A 291 4.00 5.97 12.62
N LEU A 292 4.72 6.76 11.84
CA LEU A 292 6.19 6.73 11.80
C LEU A 292 6.75 7.58 12.95
N LYS A 293 7.64 7.03 13.77
CA LYS A 293 8.42 7.73 14.78
C LYS A 293 9.92 7.51 14.56
N LYS A 294 10.53 8.44 13.86
CA LYS A 294 11.95 8.36 13.45
C LYS A 294 12.91 8.31 14.64
N SER A 295 12.64 9.08 15.69
CA SER A 295 13.47 9.13 16.91
C SER A 295 13.57 7.77 17.62
N GLU A 296 12.58 6.91 17.44
CA GLU A 296 12.56 5.55 18.00
C GLU A 296 12.92 4.48 16.98
N ARG A 297 13.05 4.83 15.69
CA ARG A 297 13.21 3.91 14.56
C ARG A 297 12.08 2.88 14.54
N ARG A 298 10.83 3.36 14.65
CA ARG A 298 9.62 2.53 14.72
C ARG A 298 8.53 3.04 13.80
N VAL A 299 7.76 2.08 13.28
CA VAL A 299 6.45 2.33 12.70
C VAL A 299 5.42 1.60 13.55
N TYR A 300 4.48 2.34 14.11
CA TYR A 300 3.32 1.80 14.82
C TYR A 300 2.18 1.62 13.84
N LEU A 301 1.58 0.45 13.81
CA LEU A 301 0.38 0.14 13.08
C LEU A 301 -0.75 -0.01 14.10
N LYS A 302 -1.56 1.03 14.27
CA LYS A 302 -2.70 1.07 15.17
C LYS A 302 -3.92 0.57 14.44
N ARG A 303 -4.33 -0.65 14.77
CA ARG A 303 -5.43 -1.33 14.11
C ARG A 303 -6.77 -0.69 14.46
N PHE A 304 -7.58 -0.41 13.42
CA PHE A 304 -8.99 -0.15 13.54
C PHE A 304 -9.77 -1.41 13.15
N GLY A 305 -10.74 -1.81 13.96
CA GLY A 305 -11.61 -2.94 13.69
C GLY A 305 -11.01 -4.29 14.05
N ALA A 306 -11.04 -5.25 13.12
CA ALA A 306 -10.54 -6.60 13.37
C ALA A 306 -9.00 -6.62 13.44
N GLY A 307 -8.46 -7.37 14.38
CA GLY A 307 -7.02 -7.59 14.48
C GLY A 307 -6.35 -6.95 15.68
N GLU A 308 -5.04 -6.78 15.59
CA GLU A 308 -4.19 -6.30 16.67
C GLU A 308 -3.25 -5.19 16.20
N ASP A 309 -2.85 -4.32 17.13
CA ASP A 309 -1.77 -3.37 16.91
C ASP A 309 -0.45 -4.09 16.63
N ARG A 310 0.38 -3.51 15.77
CA ARG A 310 1.70 -4.06 15.41
C ARG A 310 2.76 -2.97 15.50
N ILE A 311 4.00 -3.38 15.72
CA ILE A 311 5.16 -2.48 15.75
C ILE A 311 6.22 -3.03 14.80
N VAL A 312 6.71 -2.16 13.93
CA VAL A 312 7.83 -2.45 13.02
C VAL A 312 9.07 -1.73 13.55
N HIS A 313 10.18 -2.43 13.64
CA HIS A 313 11.49 -1.87 13.96
C HIS A 313 12.37 -1.85 12.72
N TYR A 314 13.10 -0.75 12.43
CA TYR A 314 13.93 -0.60 11.25
C TYR A 314 15.30 -0.01 11.55
#